data_5231e4e3bec266b925d61873e20cd66c
#
_entry.id   5231e4e3bec266b925d61873e20cd66c
#
_cell.length_a   1.000
_cell.length_b   1.000
_cell.length_c   1.000
_cell.angle_alpha   90.00
_cell.angle_beta   90.00
_cell.angle_gamma   90.00
#
_symmetry.space_group_name_H-M   'P 1'
#
loop_
_entity.id
_entity.type
_entity.pdbx_description
1 polymer ?
#
loop_
_entity_poly.entity_id
_entity_poly.type
_entity_poly.pdbx_seq_one_letter_code
_entity_poly.pdbx_strand_id
1 'polypeptide(L)'
;MVEPDFIDPPTPTVGELPAVGDPLPEFELIGTDLSQINNETFAGTRLIISIFPSIETPSCQEQLRRFHEQVAQLDNTKLLCVSRDLPFTLKRFCAAEGIADVIAASAFRSDFGEKFGVTVRDSVLEGLLARSVVVADENHRVMHTQMVPGVVTQLDYEKVWDVSVS
;
A
#
# COMPACT_ATOMS: atom_id res chain seq x y z
N MET A 1 -16.14 10.36 -26.12
CA MET A 1 -15.86 9.00 -25.63
C MET A 1 -14.55 9.04 -24.89
N VAL A 2 -14.53 8.45 -23.69
CA VAL A 2 -13.31 8.39 -22.89
C VAL A 2 -12.47 7.22 -23.38
N GLU A 3 -11.18 7.46 -23.63
CA GLU A 3 -10.26 6.40 -24.00
C GLU A 3 -10.16 5.35 -22.88
N PRO A 4 -10.05 4.06 -23.21
CA PRO A 4 -9.93 3.01 -22.20
C PRO A 4 -8.80 3.29 -21.19
N ASP A 5 -7.68 3.81 -21.66
CA ASP A 5 -6.52 4.12 -20.81
C ASP A 5 -6.80 5.25 -19.80
N PHE A 6 -7.86 6.03 -20.03
CA PHE A 6 -8.28 7.06 -19.10
C PHE A 6 -9.13 6.52 -17.96
N ILE A 7 -9.84 5.40 -18.21
CA ILE A 7 -10.69 4.75 -17.20
C ILE A 7 -9.84 3.85 -16.33
N ASP A 8 -8.96 3.06 -16.93
CA ASP A 8 -8.09 2.13 -16.25
C ASP A 8 -6.69 2.21 -16.88
N PRO A 9 -5.97 3.33 -16.63
CA PRO A 9 -4.65 3.52 -17.24
C PRO A 9 -3.69 2.43 -16.79
N PRO A 10 -2.81 1.93 -17.70
CA PRO A 10 -1.81 0.96 -17.32
C PRO A 10 -0.80 1.55 -16.32
N THR A 11 -0.27 0.71 -15.46
CA THR A 11 0.69 1.14 -14.44
C THR A 11 1.96 0.30 -14.47
N PRO A 12 2.74 0.33 -15.58
CA PRO A 12 4.06 -0.29 -15.58
C PRO A 12 4.97 0.44 -14.58
N THR A 13 5.89 -0.28 -13.96
CA THR A 13 6.70 0.26 -12.87
C THR A 13 8.19 0.25 -13.17
N VAL A 14 8.94 1.06 -12.41
CA VAL A 14 10.41 1.14 -12.48
C VAL A 14 11.03 0.05 -11.61
N GLY A 15 10.75 -1.18 -11.86
CA GLY A 15 11.29 -2.29 -11.06
C GLY A 15 10.22 -3.30 -10.74
N GLU A 16 10.52 -4.15 -9.77
CA GLU A 16 9.65 -5.23 -9.37
C GLU A 16 9.44 -5.22 -7.87
N LEU A 17 8.31 -5.76 -7.42
CA LEU A 17 8.04 -5.96 -6.00
C LEU A 17 9.12 -6.84 -5.36
N PRO A 18 9.36 -6.69 -4.05
CA PRO A 18 10.25 -7.60 -3.32
C PRO A 18 9.82 -9.05 -3.52
N ALA A 19 10.78 -9.96 -3.55
CA ALA A 19 10.48 -11.38 -3.73
C ALA A 19 10.06 -12.03 -2.41
N VAL A 20 9.18 -13.03 -2.49
CA VAL A 20 8.79 -13.83 -1.34
C VAL A 20 10.03 -14.51 -0.74
N GLY A 21 10.19 -14.40 0.57
CA GLY A 21 11.36 -14.93 1.29
C GLY A 21 12.44 -13.90 1.54
N ASP A 22 12.43 -12.77 0.82
CA ASP A 22 13.41 -11.70 1.02
C ASP A 22 13.07 -10.90 2.28
N PRO A 23 14.07 -10.25 2.89
CA PRO A 23 13.78 -9.28 3.93
C PRO A 23 13.05 -8.08 3.34
N LEU A 24 12.13 -7.52 4.11
CA LEU A 24 11.38 -6.34 3.70
C LEU A 24 12.38 -5.18 3.49
N PRO A 25 12.32 -4.47 2.34
CA PRO A 25 13.20 -3.32 2.15
C PRO A 25 13.00 -2.28 3.24
N GLU A 26 14.07 -1.62 3.62
CA GLU A 26 13.97 -0.52 4.58
C GLU A 26 13.24 0.66 3.94
N PHE A 27 12.33 1.26 4.70
CA PHE A 27 11.58 2.41 4.21
C PHE A 27 11.47 3.49 5.28
N GLU A 28 11.22 4.70 4.80
CA GLU A 28 11.04 5.88 5.64
C GLU A 28 9.93 6.72 5.04
N LEU A 29 8.83 6.85 5.78
CA LEU A 29 7.62 7.52 5.34
C LEU A 29 7.22 8.58 6.36
N ILE A 30 6.25 9.43 5.99
CA ILE A 30 5.75 10.47 6.87
C ILE A 30 4.30 10.14 7.26
N GLY A 31 4.06 9.97 8.54
CA GLY A 31 2.73 9.68 9.07
C GLY A 31 1.79 10.88 9.05
N THR A 32 0.53 10.65 9.41
CA THR A 32 -0.50 11.69 9.37
C THR A 32 -0.26 12.80 10.42
N ASP A 33 0.54 12.52 11.44
CA ASP A 33 0.96 13.51 12.45
C ASP A 33 2.33 14.10 12.12
N LEU A 34 2.84 13.86 10.91
CA LEU A 34 4.15 14.30 10.42
C LEU A 34 5.32 13.60 11.10
N SER A 35 5.07 12.55 11.88
CA SER A 35 6.13 11.72 12.45
C SER A 35 6.73 10.78 11.40
N GLN A 36 7.93 10.30 11.68
CA GLN A 36 8.59 9.34 10.82
C GLN A 36 8.04 7.93 11.05
N ILE A 37 7.70 7.26 9.96
CA ILE A 37 7.21 5.88 9.97
C ILE A 37 8.24 5.03 9.22
N ASN A 38 8.76 4.00 9.85
CA ASN A 38 9.76 3.11 9.24
C ASN A 38 9.57 1.68 9.71
N ASN A 39 10.51 0.79 9.36
CA ASN A 39 10.40 -0.63 9.72
C ASN A 39 10.31 -0.84 11.24
N GLU A 40 11.04 -0.06 12.02
CA GLU A 40 11.02 -0.18 13.48
C GLU A 40 9.66 0.13 14.08
N THR A 41 8.86 0.96 13.42
CA THR A 41 7.47 1.27 13.84
C THR A 41 6.65 -0.01 13.97
N PHE A 42 6.98 -1.04 13.18
CA PHE A 42 6.22 -2.30 13.10
C PHE A 42 7.00 -3.50 13.63
N ALA A 43 8.08 -3.26 14.38
CA ALA A 43 8.92 -4.35 14.88
C ALA A 43 8.09 -5.37 15.67
N GLY A 44 8.28 -6.65 15.37
CA GLY A 44 7.61 -7.76 16.06
C GLY A 44 6.17 -8.02 15.64
N THR A 45 5.64 -7.29 14.64
CA THR A 45 4.27 -7.50 14.15
C THR A 45 4.28 -7.95 12.69
N ARG A 46 3.26 -8.72 12.30
CA ARG A 46 2.97 -8.97 10.90
C ARG A 46 2.50 -7.67 10.27
N LEU A 47 2.84 -7.47 9.01
CA LEU A 47 2.58 -6.21 8.34
C LEU A 47 1.94 -6.46 6.98
N ILE A 48 0.79 -5.83 6.76
CA ILE A 48 0.17 -5.75 5.44
C ILE A 48 0.42 -4.32 4.95
N ILE A 49 1.17 -4.19 3.85
CA ILE A 49 1.45 -2.89 3.25
C ILE A 49 0.56 -2.76 2.02
N SER A 50 -0.43 -1.87 2.11
CA SER A 50 -1.36 -1.56 1.02
C SER A 50 -0.87 -0.32 0.29
N ILE A 51 -0.55 -0.47 -0.99
CA ILE A 51 0.07 0.59 -1.80
C ILE A 51 -0.88 0.97 -2.91
N PHE A 52 -1.04 2.27 -3.17
CA PHE A 52 -2.00 2.75 -4.17
C PHE A 52 -1.61 4.12 -4.72
N PRO A 53 -2.15 4.50 -5.90
CA PRO A 53 -1.83 5.81 -6.50
C PRO A 53 -2.32 7.00 -5.69
N SER A 54 -3.57 6.96 -5.22
CA SER A 54 -4.13 8.05 -4.42
C SER A 54 -5.38 7.62 -3.68
N ILE A 55 -5.48 8.04 -2.43
CA ILE A 55 -6.67 7.80 -1.60
C ILE A 55 -7.90 8.56 -2.13
N GLU A 56 -7.70 9.48 -3.06
CA GLU A 56 -8.79 10.22 -3.69
C GLU A 56 -9.52 9.42 -4.78
N THR A 57 -9.06 8.20 -5.10
CA THR A 57 -9.74 7.34 -6.07
C THR A 57 -10.63 6.32 -5.38
N PRO A 58 -11.82 5.99 -5.95
CA PRO A 58 -12.74 5.02 -5.32
C PRO A 58 -12.13 3.64 -5.10
N SER A 59 -11.35 3.13 -6.05
CA SER A 59 -10.74 1.80 -5.93
C SER A 59 -9.68 1.75 -4.84
N CYS A 60 -8.93 2.83 -4.65
CA CYS A 60 -7.94 2.91 -3.57
C CYS A 60 -8.60 3.01 -2.19
N GLN A 61 -9.72 3.74 -2.12
CA GLN A 61 -10.51 3.82 -0.90
C GLN A 61 -11.08 2.46 -0.53
N GLU A 62 -11.58 1.71 -1.52
CA GLU A 62 -12.08 0.35 -1.29
C GLU A 62 -10.95 -0.58 -0.84
N GLN A 63 -9.77 -0.46 -1.44
CA GLN A 63 -8.61 -1.25 -1.04
C GLN A 63 -8.28 -1.04 0.44
N LEU A 64 -8.26 0.19 0.89
CA LEU A 64 -8.01 0.51 2.30
C LEU A 64 -9.09 -0.12 3.19
N ARG A 65 -10.36 0.04 2.84
CA ARG A 65 -11.47 -0.51 3.62
C ARG A 65 -11.41 -2.03 3.71
N ARG A 66 -11.12 -2.69 2.59
CA ARG A 66 -11.05 -4.17 2.54
C ARG A 66 -9.94 -4.70 3.43
N PHE A 67 -8.75 -4.13 3.36
CA PHE A 67 -7.64 -4.56 4.20
C PHE A 67 -7.87 -4.19 5.67
N HIS A 68 -8.49 -3.05 5.94
CA HIS A 68 -8.85 -2.68 7.30
C HIS A 68 -9.78 -3.71 7.95
N GLU A 69 -10.79 -4.16 7.22
CA GLU A 69 -11.69 -5.21 7.69
C GLU A 69 -10.95 -6.52 7.98
N GLN A 70 -10.01 -6.90 7.12
CA GLN A 70 -9.22 -8.11 7.32
C GLN A 70 -8.34 -8.00 8.56
N VAL A 71 -7.61 -6.91 8.70
CA VAL A 71 -6.68 -6.69 9.82
C VAL A 71 -7.43 -6.68 11.15
N ALA A 72 -8.65 -6.16 11.19
CA ALA A 72 -9.46 -6.13 12.40
C ALA A 72 -9.75 -7.52 12.96
N GLN A 73 -9.64 -8.57 12.14
CA GLN A 73 -9.89 -9.95 12.52
C GLN A 73 -8.61 -10.76 12.72
N LEU A 74 -7.45 -10.14 12.59
CA LEU A 74 -6.15 -10.80 12.70
C LEU A 74 -5.42 -10.37 13.97
N ASP A 75 -4.70 -11.32 14.59
CA ASP A 75 -3.86 -11.04 15.74
C ASP A 75 -2.47 -10.58 15.28
N ASN A 76 -1.86 -9.71 16.07
CA ASN A 76 -0.49 -9.23 15.87
C ASN A 76 -0.20 -8.81 14.42
N THR A 77 -1.17 -8.18 13.77
CA THR A 77 -1.07 -7.75 12.38
C THR A 77 -1.45 -6.29 12.28
N LYS A 78 -0.62 -5.50 11.60
CA LYS A 78 -0.89 -4.07 11.37
C LYS A 78 -1.02 -3.80 9.88
N LEU A 79 -1.81 -2.78 9.56
CA LEU A 79 -2.02 -2.32 8.19
C LEU A 79 -1.31 -0.98 8.01
N LEU A 80 -0.41 -0.93 7.04
CA LEU A 80 0.25 0.30 6.60
C LEU A 80 -0.25 0.63 5.20
N CYS A 81 -0.85 1.80 5.04
CA CYS A 81 -1.32 2.29 3.74
C CYS A 81 -0.36 3.35 3.23
N VAL A 82 0.12 3.19 2.00
CA VAL A 82 1.16 4.05 1.42
C VAL A 82 0.72 4.59 0.07
N SER A 83 0.84 5.89 -0.09
CA SER A 83 0.68 6.58 -1.37
C SER A 83 1.56 7.83 -1.37
N ARG A 84 1.58 8.56 -2.49
CA ARG A 84 2.25 9.84 -2.55
C ARG A 84 1.33 11.02 -2.22
N ASP A 85 0.11 10.74 -1.78
CA ASP A 85 -0.75 11.78 -1.21
C ASP A 85 -0.02 12.47 -0.07
N LEU A 86 -0.32 13.73 0.15
CA LEU A 86 0.25 14.44 1.30
C LEU A 86 -0.31 13.87 2.60
N PRO A 87 0.44 13.94 3.71
CA PRO A 87 -0.05 13.43 5.00
C PRO A 87 -1.38 14.03 5.42
N PHE A 88 -1.63 15.28 5.07
CA PHE A 88 -2.87 15.98 5.39
C PHE A 88 -4.08 15.34 4.70
N THR A 89 -3.92 14.93 3.45
CA THR A 89 -4.97 14.27 2.69
C THR A 89 -5.33 12.92 3.30
N LEU A 90 -4.31 12.13 3.65
CA LEU A 90 -4.49 10.83 4.29
C LEU A 90 -5.19 10.97 5.64
N LYS A 91 -4.79 11.97 6.43
CA LYS A 91 -5.41 12.25 7.71
C LYS A 91 -6.89 12.59 7.57
N ARG A 92 -7.22 13.45 6.60
CA ARG A 92 -8.61 13.84 6.33
C ARG A 92 -9.47 12.64 5.98
N PHE A 93 -8.97 11.75 5.11
CA PHE A 93 -9.72 10.57 4.70
C PHE A 93 -9.96 9.63 5.89
N CYS A 94 -8.93 9.31 6.63
CA CYS A 94 -9.06 8.39 7.78
C CYS A 94 -10.02 8.94 8.83
N ALA A 95 -9.98 10.25 9.10
CA ALA A 95 -10.89 10.88 10.04
C ALA A 95 -12.33 10.83 9.54
N ALA A 96 -12.56 11.10 8.26
CA ALA A 96 -13.90 11.09 7.67
C ALA A 96 -14.52 9.69 7.67
N GLU A 97 -13.70 8.65 7.52
CA GLU A 97 -14.16 7.25 7.50
C GLU A 97 -14.23 6.63 8.90
N GLY A 98 -13.76 7.34 9.93
CA GLY A 98 -13.71 6.79 11.28
C GLY A 98 -12.71 5.64 11.43
N ILE A 99 -11.67 5.63 10.61
CA ILE A 99 -10.65 4.57 10.62
C ILE A 99 -9.52 4.99 11.57
N ALA A 100 -9.42 4.30 12.72
CA ALA A 100 -8.45 4.66 13.76
C ALA A 100 -7.24 3.70 13.80
N ASP A 101 -7.42 2.46 13.38
CA ASP A 101 -6.44 1.39 13.57
C ASP A 101 -5.49 1.19 12.38
N VAL A 102 -5.59 2.02 11.37
CA VAL A 102 -4.74 1.97 10.19
C VAL A 102 -3.66 3.03 10.30
N ILE A 103 -2.43 2.66 9.98
CA ILE A 103 -1.37 3.62 9.84
C ILE A 103 -1.29 3.99 8.37
N ALA A 104 -1.64 5.24 8.05
CA ALA A 104 -1.51 5.79 6.70
C ALA A 104 -0.28 6.69 6.68
N ALA A 105 0.57 6.49 5.69
CA ALA A 105 1.82 7.23 5.60
C ALA A 105 2.10 7.66 4.16
N SER A 106 2.72 8.81 4.02
CA SER A 106 3.00 9.43 2.73
C SER A 106 4.41 9.16 2.27
N ALA A 107 4.55 8.82 0.99
CA ALA A 107 5.85 8.66 0.34
C ALA A 107 6.26 9.89 -0.47
N PHE A 108 5.66 11.06 -0.19
CA PHE A 108 5.84 12.24 -1.04
C PHE A 108 7.31 12.70 -1.15
N ARG A 109 8.14 12.37 -0.18
CA ARG A 109 9.57 12.69 -0.20
C ARG A 109 10.43 11.47 0.13
N SER A 110 9.95 10.27 -0.22
CA SER A 110 10.61 9.00 0.10
C SER A 110 10.99 8.26 -1.18
N ASP A 111 12.02 7.44 -1.10
CA ASP A 111 12.41 6.52 -2.17
C ASP A 111 11.69 5.16 -2.06
N PHE A 112 10.60 5.11 -1.28
CA PHE A 112 9.80 3.89 -1.11
C PHE A 112 9.41 3.26 -2.44
N GLY A 113 8.95 4.08 -3.39
CA GLY A 113 8.49 3.60 -4.69
C GLY A 113 9.58 2.85 -5.45
N GLU A 114 10.80 3.35 -5.43
CA GLU A 114 11.95 2.73 -6.08
C GLU A 114 12.39 1.47 -5.36
N LYS A 115 12.43 1.51 -4.03
CA LYS A 115 12.85 0.36 -3.22
C LYS A 115 11.89 -0.82 -3.33
N PHE A 116 10.59 -0.53 -3.42
CA PHE A 116 9.57 -1.57 -3.55
C PHE A 116 9.21 -1.88 -5.00
N GLY A 117 9.79 -1.15 -5.96
CA GLY A 117 9.54 -1.38 -7.38
C GLY A 117 8.13 -1.05 -7.82
N VAL A 118 7.50 -0.04 -7.21
CA VAL A 118 6.09 0.29 -7.45
C VAL A 118 5.86 1.68 -8.07
N THR A 119 6.92 2.45 -8.33
CA THR A 119 6.76 3.75 -8.98
C THR A 119 6.32 3.55 -10.43
N VAL A 120 5.20 4.15 -10.79
CA VAL A 120 4.65 4.06 -12.15
C VAL A 120 5.46 4.89 -13.12
N ARG A 121 5.66 4.34 -14.32
CA ARG A 121 6.33 5.03 -15.43
C ARG A 121 5.52 4.85 -16.72
N ASP A 122 5.82 5.67 -17.72
CA ASP A 122 5.26 5.54 -19.07
C ASP A 122 3.73 5.43 -19.08
N SER A 123 3.09 6.23 -18.24
CA SER A 123 1.63 6.23 -18.04
C SER A 123 1.18 7.63 -17.64
N VAL A 124 -0.11 7.90 -17.75
CA VAL A 124 -0.68 9.16 -17.23
C VAL A 124 -0.56 9.25 -15.71
N LEU A 125 -0.28 8.14 -15.04
CA LEU A 125 -0.07 8.08 -13.59
C LEU A 125 1.41 8.06 -13.21
N GLU A 126 2.30 8.41 -14.14
CA GLU A 126 3.73 8.41 -13.89
C GLU A 126 4.10 9.20 -12.63
N GLY A 127 4.95 8.59 -11.80
CA GLY A 127 5.37 9.18 -10.54
C GLY A 127 4.53 8.76 -9.34
N LEU A 128 3.34 8.23 -9.56
CA LEU A 128 2.51 7.68 -8.49
C LEU A 128 2.91 6.23 -8.21
N LEU A 129 2.31 5.63 -7.19
CA LEU A 129 2.59 4.24 -6.83
C LEU A 129 1.50 3.32 -7.38
N ALA A 130 1.90 2.19 -7.95
CA ALA A 130 0.96 1.20 -8.49
C ALA A 130 0.18 0.53 -7.36
N ARG A 131 -1.07 0.13 -7.64
CA ARG A 131 -1.88 -0.61 -6.68
C ARG A 131 -1.26 -1.98 -6.46
N SER A 132 -0.87 -2.23 -5.22
CA SER A 132 -0.14 -3.44 -4.85
C SER A 132 -0.28 -3.71 -3.37
N VAL A 133 0.13 -4.90 -2.94
CA VAL A 133 0.17 -5.27 -1.54
C VAL A 133 1.42 -6.12 -1.30
N VAL A 134 2.04 -5.88 -0.15
CA VAL A 134 3.16 -6.68 0.35
C VAL A 134 2.78 -7.15 1.75
N VAL A 135 2.87 -8.46 2.00
CA VAL A 135 2.62 -9.03 3.32
C VAL A 135 3.94 -9.55 3.89
N ALA A 136 4.26 -9.13 5.10
CA ALA A 136 5.49 -9.56 5.80
C ALA A 136 5.14 -10.19 7.14
N ASP A 137 5.95 -11.18 7.56
CA ASP A 137 5.79 -11.85 8.84
C ASP A 137 6.37 -11.02 9.99
N GLU A 138 6.34 -11.56 11.21
CA GLU A 138 6.83 -10.88 12.42
C GLU A 138 8.32 -10.56 12.38
N ASN A 139 9.08 -11.27 11.53
CA ASN A 139 10.50 -11.03 11.31
C ASN A 139 10.74 -10.15 10.09
N HIS A 140 9.70 -9.58 9.54
CA HIS A 140 9.73 -8.72 8.35
C HIS A 140 10.32 -9.42 7.12
N ARG A 141 10.00 -10.71 6.95
CA ARG A 141 10.25 -11.41 5.70
C ARG A 141 9.00 -11.40 4.85
N VAL A 142 9.18 -11.17 3.56
CA VAL A 142 8.06 -11.08 2.62
C VAL A 142 7.41 -12.45 2.46
N MET A 143 6.11 -12.53 2.70
CA MET A 143 5.31 -13.75 2.59
C MET A 143 4.49 -13.79 1.32
N HIS A 144 4.08 -12.63 0.80
CA HIS A 144 3.19 -12.55 -0.35
C HIS A 144 3.26 -11.16 -0.97
N THR A 145 3.16 -11.10 -2.28
CA THR A 145 3.07 -9.83 -3.01
C THR A 145 2.08 -9.95 -4.15
N GLN A 146 1.38 -8.85 -4.45
CA GLN A 146 0.52 -8.73 -5.62
C GLN A 146 0.61 -7.32 -6.17
N MET A 147 0.50 -7.18 -7.49
CA MET A 147 0.37 -5.90 -8.16
C MET A 147 -0.69 -6.02 -9.24
N VAL A 148 -1.60 -5.07 -9.32
CA VAL A 148 -2.57 -5.03 -10.43
C VAL A 148 -2.03 -4.15 -11.55
N PRO A 149 -2.34 -4.48 -12.81
CA PRO A 149 -1.75 -3.77 -13.95
C PRO A 149 -2.42 -2.42 -14.27
N GLY A 150 -3.39 -2.02 -13.47
CA GLY A 150 -4.14 -0.77 -13.68
C GLY A 150 -4.66 -0.23 -12.37
N VAL A 151 -5.75 0.56 -12.43
CA VAL A 151 -6.32 1.24 -11.27
C VAL A 151 -7.60 0.58 -10.75
N VAL A 152 -8.45 0.07 -11.65
CA VAL A 152 -9.77 -0.43 -11.25
C VAL A 152 -9.82 -1.95 -11.07
N THR A 153 -8.82 -2.68 -11.55
CA THR A 153 -8.76 -4.14 -11.36
C THR A 153 -8.59 -4.45 -9.87
N GLN A 154 -9.31 -5.44 -9.38
CA GLN A 154 -9.27 -5.79 -7.96
C GLN A 154 -8.05 -6.64 -7.62
N LEU A 155 -7.49 -6.40 -6.42
CA LEU A 155 -6.51 -7.30 -5.82
C LEU A 155 -7.20 -8.61 -5.39
N ASP A 156 -6.43 -9.68 -5.26
CA ASP A 156 -6.92 -10.94 -4.71
C ASP A 156 -6.88 -10.88 -3.19
N TYR A 157 -7.92 -10.33 -2.58
CA TYR A 157 -8.01 -10.14 -1.14
C TYR A 157 -8.07 -11.46 -0.38
N GLU A 158 -8.67 -12.48 -0.99
CA GLU A 158 -8.77 -13.80 -0.38
C GLU A 158 -7.40 -14.43 -0.18
N LYS A 159 -6.51 -14.28 -1.17
CA LYS A 159 -5.16 -14.80 -1.09
C LYS A 159 -4.34 -14.07 -0.01
N VAL A 160 -4.53 -12.79 0.14
CA VAL A 160 -3.90 -12.01 1.21
C VAL A 160 -4.38 -12.53 2.57
N TRP A 161 -5.68 -12.79 2.71
CA TRP A 161 -6.25 -13.37 3.93
C TRP A 161 -5.62 -14.72 4.25
N ASP A 162 -5.56 -15.63 3.26
CA ASP A 162 -5.03 -16.98 3.44
C ASP A 162 -3.58 -16.96 3.94
N VAL A 163 -2.76 -16.08 3.39
CA VAL A 163 -1.36 -15.92 3.82
C VAL A 163 -1.29 -15.34 5.22
N SER A 164 -2.16 -14.39 5.54
CA SER A 164 -2.13 -13.67 6.82
C SER A 164 -2.57 -14.51 8.00
N VAL A 165 -3.40 -15.53 7.78
CA VAL A 165 -3.88 -16.43 8.86
C VAL A 165 -3.00 -17.65 9.06
N SER A 166 -2.02 -17.89 8.18
CA SER A 166 -1.15 -19.08 8.26
C SER A 166 0.01 -18.93 9.25
#